data_30314ea7d704f563eff09777f858643d
#
_entry.id   30314ea7d704f563eff09777f858643d
#
_cell.length_a   1.000
_cell.length_b   1.000
_cell.length_c   1.000
_cell.angle_alpha   90.00
_cell.angle_beta   90.00
_cell.angle_gamma   90.00
#
_symmetry.space_group_name_H-M   'P 1'
#
loop_
_entity.id
_entity.type
_entity.pdbx_description
1 polymer ?
#
loop_
_entity_poly.entity_id
_entity_poly.type
_entity_poly.pdbx_seq_one_letter_code
_entity_poly.pdbx_strand_id
1 'polypeptide(L)'
;SNVFATMFRDFGEFWPHVFRSYTTILIAFACATALGVTLAAVLNNFKLLGVALTPYINMLCTTPVITLVPLVLLMFGLGQWVIILAVTLQAFPILNMNAITGFSNVETIKLELMDSLRATRVQTFRYCILPAARPHVFTGMKLSGIFAAAACMISEFTGGSRGLGAQIIAYTQFMEMDKAFACIFFVAFIGLFLYLSVSYLENKIIKWKI
;
A
#
# COMPACT_ATOMS: atom_id res chain seq x y z
N SER A 1 -11.86 3.19 28.81
CA SER A 1 -12.33 4.56 28.56
C SER A 1 -11.23 5.64 28.70
N ASN A 2 -10.10 5.34 29.30
CA ASN A 2 -9.01 6.31 29.49
C ASN A 2 -8.21 6.58 28.20
N VAL A 3 -8.14 5.65 27.26
CA VAL A 3 -7.34 5.75 26.03
C VAL A 3 -7.72 7.01 25.21
N PHE A 4 -9.00 7.26 24.99
CA PHE A 4 -9.43 8.46 24.25
C PHE A 4 -9.11 9.75 25.01
N ALA A 5 -9.24 9.77 26.33
CA ALA A 5 -8.85 10.92 27.13
C ALA A 5 -7.34 11.19 27.02
N THR A 6 -6.53 10.14 27.05
CA THR A 6 -5.08 10.21 26.86
C THR A 6 -4.70 10.72 25.47
N MET A 7 -5.39 10.27 24.42
CA MET A 7 -5.17 10.75 23.03
C MET A 7 -5.33 12.27 22.91
N PHE A 8 -6.33 12.84 23.58
CA PHE A 8 -6.56 14.29 23.52
C PHE A 8 -5.65 15.07 24.48
N ARG A 9 -5.44 14.56 25.70
CA ARG A 9 -4.63 15.22 26.72
C ARG A 9 -3.18 15.31 26.32
N ASP A 10 -2.61 14.21 25.81
CA ASP A 10 -1.19 14.06 25.53
C ASP A 10 -0.92 14.17 23.99
N PHE A 11 -1.83 14.79 23.23
CA PHE A 11 -1.75 14.91 21.76
C PHE A 11 -0.44 15.52 21.29
N GLY A 12 0.09 16.52 22.03
CA GLY A 12 1.37 17.16 21.70
C GLY A 12 2.56 16.21 21.76
N GLU A 13 2.53 15.20 22.62
CA GLU A 13 3.55 14.15 22.72
C GLU A 13 3.49 13.19 21.52
N PHE A 14 2.27 12.84 21.07
CA PHE A 14 2.06 11.93 19.95
C PHE A 14 2.34 12.57 18.59
N TRP A 15 2.07 13.87 18.43
CA TRP A 15 2.06 14.56 17.14
C TRP A 15 3.32 14.35 16.28
N PRO A 16 4.57 14.48 16.82
CA PRO A 16 5.78 14.25 16.02
C PRO A 16 5.87 12.81 15.51
N HIS A 17 5.38 11.83 16.28
CA HIS A 17 5.38 10.42 15.92
C HIS A 17 4.28 10.09 14.91
N VAL A 18 3.09 10.66 15.08
CA VAL A 18 1.98 10.57 14.12
C VAL A 18 2.40 11.14 12.76
N PHE A 19 2.99 12.33 12.73
CA PHE A 19 3.43 12.97 11.50
C PHE A 19 4.52 12.16 10.80
N ARG A 20 5.46 11.58 11.54
CA ARG A 20 6.52 10.73 11.00
C ARG A 20 5.95 9.45 10.38
N SER A 21 5.13 8.71 11.11
CA SER A 21 4.50 7.48 10.58
C SER A 21 3.59 7.80 9.40
N TYR A 22 2.81 8.88 9.46
CA TYR A 22 1.96 9.33 8.36
C TYR A 22 2.76 9.60 7.08
N THR A 23 3.85 10.37 7.17
CA THR A 23 4.71 10.68 6.02
C THR A 23 5.38 9.43 5.46
N THR A 24 5.85 8.54 6.32
CA THR A 24 6.44 7.24 5.92
C THR A 24 5.43 6.40 5.16
N ILE A 25 4.22 6.25 5.69
CA ILE A 25 3.13 5.48 5.06
C ILE A 25 2.75 6.10 3.72
N LEU A 26 2.59 7.43 3.66
CA LEU A 26 2.18 8.13 2.44
C LEU A 26 3.20 7.99 1.32
N ILE A 27 4.49 8.17 1.61
CA ILE A 27 5.57 8.01 0.63
C ILE A 27 5.66 6.56 0.16
N ALA A 28 5.66 5.60 1.09
CA ALA A 28 5.70 4.18 0.75
C ALA A 28 4.49 3.74 -0.08
N PHE A 29 3.29 4.21 0.25
CA PHE A 29 2.06 3.97 -0.51
C PHE A 29 2.14 4.56 -1.93
N ALA A 30 2.66 5.78 -2.09
CA ALA A 30 2.86 6.40 -3.39
C ALA A 30 3.87 5.59 -4.25
N CYS A 31 5.00 5.19 -3.66
CA CYS A 31 5.98 4.33 -4.31
C CYS A 31 5.39 2.96 -4.68
N ALA A 32 4.67 2.32 -3.76
CA ALA A 32 4.00 1.04 -4.00
C ALA A 32 2.96 1.14 -5.12
N THR A 33 2.21 2.25 -5.17
CA THR A 33 1.22 2.51 -6.22
C THR A 33 1.90 2.69 -7.58
N ALA A 34 2.94 3.50 -7.66
CA ALA A 34 3.69 3.71 -8.89
C ALA A 34 4.31 2.40 -9.39
N LEU A 35 5.03 1.67 -8.53
CA LEU A 35 5.66 0.40 -8.87
C LEU A 35 4.63 -0.68 -9.23
N GLY A 36 3.58 -0.83 -8.42
CA GLY A 36 2.57 -1.88 -8.60
C GLY A 36 1.80 -1.74 -9.91
N VAL A 37 1.34 -0.52 -10.25
CA VAL A 37 0.60 -0.27 -11.49
C VAL A 37 1.51 -0.36 -12.72
N THR A 38 2.70 0.24 -12.67
CA THR A 38 3.64 0.22 -13.80
C THR A 38 4.13 -1.19 -14.10
N LEU A 39 4.50 -1.95 -13.06
CA LEU A 39 4.92 -3.33 -13.22
C LEU A 39 3.77 -4.20 -13.76
N ALA A 40 2.55 -4.05 -13.25
CA ALA A 40 1.38 -4.78 -13.76
C ALA A 40 1.12 -4.46 -15.24
N ALA A 41 1.25 -3.19 -15.66
CA ALA A 41 1.11 -2.80 -17.06
C ALA A 41 2.20 -3.45 -17.94
N VAL A 42 3.44 -3.49 -17.48
CA VAL A 42 4.55 -4.15 -18.20
C VAL A 42 4.28 -5.66 -18.32
N LEU A 43 3.91 -6.32 -17.22
CA LEU A 43 3.66 -7.77 -17.20
C LEU A 43 2.46 -8.15 -18.07
N ASN A 44 1.44 -7.31 -18.14
CA ASN A 44 0.28 -7.53 -19.03
C ASN A 44 0.66 -7.41 -20.52
N ASN A 45 1.57 -6.48 -20.86
CA ASN A 45 2.00 -6.30 -22.24
C ASN A 45 3.01 -7.37 -22.70
N PHE A 46 3.84 -7.88 -21.80
CA PHE A 46 4.88 -8.90 -22.05
C PHE A 46 4.52 -10.21 -21.37
N LYS A 47 3.66 -11.03 -22.01
CA LYS A 47 3.13 -12.28 -21.45
C LYS A 47 4.20 -13.21 -20.88
N LEU A 48 5.37 -13.33 -21.54
CA LEU A 48 6.47 -14.18 -21.07
C LEU A 48 7.03 -13.68 -19.73
N LEU A 49 7.25 -12.35 -19.61
CA LEU A 49 7.65 -11.74 -18.34
C LEU A 49 6.57 -11.90 -17.26
N GLY A 50 5.31 -11.78 -17.65
CA GLY A 50 4.19 -11.99 -16.74
C GLY A 50 4.21 -13.39 -16.14
N VAL A 51 4.31 -14.43 -16.95
CA VAL A 51 4.39 -15.83 -16.49
C VAL A 51 5.63 -16.06 -15.60
N ALA A 52 6.77 -15.47 -15.97
CA ALA A 52 8.02 -15.67 -15.24
C ALA A 52 8.04 -14.93 -13.87
N LEU A 53 7.54 -13.69 -13.79
CA LEU A 53 7.70 -12.84 -12.61
C LEU A 53 6.52 -12.90 -11.62
N THR A 54 5.30 -13.21 -12.08
CA THR A 54 4.13 -13.28 -11.20
C THR A 54 4.32 -14.22 -10.00
N PRO A 55 4.92 -15.42 -10.12
CA PRO A 55 5.16 -16.29 -8.96
C PRO A 55 6.02 -15.62 -7.88
N TYR A 56 7.06 -14.87 -8.26
CA TYR A 56 7.93 -14.18 -7.30
C TYR A 56 7.21 -13.03 -6.60
N ILE A 57 6.36 -12.30 -7.32
CA ILE A 57 5.52 -11.24 -6.73
C ILE A 57 4.53 -11.84 -5.73
N ASN A 58 3.95 -12.99 -6.07
CA ASN A 58 3.05 -13.71 -5.17
C ASN A 58 3.78 -14.20 -3.91
N MET A 59 5.02 -14.68 -4.03
CA MET A 59 5.86 -15.05 -2.90
C MET A 59 6.10 -13.84 -1.96
N LEU A 60 6.38 -12.66 -2.50
CA LEU A 60 6.51 -11.45 -1.69
C LEU A 60 5.21 -11.09 -0.95
N CYS A 61 4.06 -11.29 -1.60
CA CYS A 61 2.76 -11.04 -0.98
C CYS A 61 2.47 -11.99 0.21
N THR A 62 2.92 -13.25 0.11
CA THR A 62 2.72 -14.27 1.16
C THR A 62 3.80 -14.24 2.24
N THR A 63 4.92 -13.56 2.01
CA THR A 63 6.00 -13.46 2.99
C THR A 63 5.56 -12.57 4.17
N PRO A 64 5.63 -13.06 5.42
CA PRO A 64 5.26 -12.26 6.59
C PRO A 64 6.13 -11.00 6.72
N VAL A 65 5.49 -9.84 6.92
CA VAL A 65 6.17 -8.54 7.09
C VAL A 65 7.24 -8.60 8.17
N ILE A 66 6.92 -9.26 9.29
CA ILE A 66 7.80 -9.35 10.46
C ILE A 66 9.15 -10.04 10.15
N THR A 67 9.20 -10.90 9.15
CA THR A 67 10.44 -11.58 8.73
C THR A 67 11.20 -10.79 7.67
N LEU A 68 10.49 -10.06 6.83
CA LEU A 68 11.06 -9.31 5.71
C LEU A 68 11.74 -8.02 6.19
N VAL A 69 11.14 -7.34 7.17
CA VAL A 69 11.66 -6.07 7.70
C VAL A 69 13.07 -6.20 8.29
N PRO A 70 13.37 -7.15 9.21
CA PRO A 70 14.73 -7.30 9.75
C PRO A 70 15.77 -7.59 8.65
N LEU A 71 15.39 -8.37 7.63
CA LEU A 71 16.28 -8.65 6.52
C LEU A 71 16.65 -7.39 5.74
N VAL A 72 15.65 -6.55 5.42
CA VAL A 72 15.88 -5.27 4.73
C VAL A 72 16.74 -4.34 5.58
N LEU A 73 16.49 -4.28 6.90
CA LEU A 73 17.30 -3.48 7.82
C LEU A 73 18.74 -3.97 7.93
N LEU A 74 18.97 -5.27 7.92
CA LEU A 74 20.32 -5.85 7.91
C LEU A 74 21.09 -5.55 6.63
N MET A 75 20.41 -5.57 5.47
CA MET A 75 21.04 -5.31 4.18
C MET A 75 21.33 -3.82 3.94
N PHE A 76 20.44 -2.94 4.34
CA PHE A 76 20.49 -1.51 4.01
C PHE A 76 20.74 -0.58 5.19
N GLY A 77 20.84 -1.13 6.42
CA GLY A 77 21.06 -0.38 7.65
C GLY A 77 19.77 0.20 8.25
N LEU A 78 19.94 0.98 9.33
CA LEU A 78 18.84 1.62 10.05
C LEU A 78 18.57 3.01 9.46
N GLY A 79 17.30 3.33 9.23
CA GLY A 79 16.93 4.65 8.76
C GLY A 79 15.50 4.74 8.22
N GLN A 80 14.97 5.95 8.12
CA GLN A 80 13.62 6.17 7.63
C GLN A 80 13.42 5.67 6.20
N TRP A 81 14.41 5.84 5.32
CA TRP A 81 14.36 5.39 3.94
C TRP A 81 14.28 3.87 3.83
N VAL A 82 14.93 3.16 4.74
CA VAL A 82 14.90 1.69 4.76
C VAL A 82 13.54 1.21 5.23
N ILE A 83 12.90 1.89 6.18
CA ILE A 83 11.52 1.63 6.59
C ILE A 83 10.57 1.88 5.42
N ILE A 84 10.71 3.00 4.69
CA ILE A 84 9.91 3.29 3.49
C ILE A 84 10.08 2.17 2.44
N LEU A 85 11.30 1.71 2.22
CA LEU A 85 11.58 0.62 1.29
C LEU A 85 10.88 -0.68 1.73
N ALA A 86 11.00 -1.06 3.00
CA ALA A 86 10.37 -2.27 3.53
C ALA A 86 8.84 -2.22 3.41
N VAL A 87 8.22 -1.08 3.75
CA VAL A 87 6.78 -0.86 3.61
C VAL A 87 6.36 -0.91 2.15
N THR A 88 7.15 -0.31 1.25
CA THR A 88 6.90 -0.35 -0.20
C THR A 88 6.92 -1.78 -0.72
N LEU A 89 7.95 -2.57 -0.35
CA LEU A 89 8.09 -3.97 -0.76
C LEU A 89 6.91 -4.84 -0.30
N GLN A 90 6.29 -4.51 0.82
CA GLN A 90 5.13 -5.25 1.33
C GLN A 90 3.81 -4.80 0.67
N ALA A 91 3.68 -3.52 0.35
CA ALA A 91 2.44 -2.94 -0.14
C ALA A 91 2.25 -3.10 -1.65
N PHE A 92 3.33 -3.02 -2.47
CA PHE A 92 3.21 -3.03 -3.93
C PHE A 92 2.71 -4.36 -4.51
N PRO A 93 3.04 -5.58 -3.97
CA PRO A 93 2.58 -6.82 -4.58
C PRO A 93 1.05 -6.96 -4.55
N ILE A 94 0.41 -6.52 -3.47
CA ILE A 94 -1.05 -6.55 -3.30
C ILE A 94 -1.73 -5.71 -4.38
N LEU A 95 -1.22 -4.51 -4.61
CA LEU A 95 -1.73 -3.64 -5.67
C LEU A 95 -1.42 -4.21 -7.05
N ASN A 96 -0.22 -4.75 -7.26
CA ASN A 96 0.19 -5.35 -8.53
C ASN A 96 -0.72 -6.51 -8.93
N MET A 97 -1.02 -7.43 -8.01
CA MET A 97 -1.95 -8.55 -8.26
C MET A 97 -3.35 -8.09 -8.67
N ASN A 98 -3.89 -7.09 -7.95
CA ASN A 98 -5.20 -6.52 -8.29
C ASN A 98 -5.17 -5.83 -9.66
N ALA A 99 -4.10 -5.10 -9.97
CA ALA A 99 -3.94 -4.44 -11.27
C ALA A 99 -3.81 -5.44 -12.42
N ILE A 100 -3.01 -6.52 -12.26
CA ILE A 100 -2.91 -7.61 -13.25
C ILE A 100 -4.29 -8.25 -13.49
N THR A 101 -5.02 -8.56 -12.41
CA THR A 101 -6.37 -9.10 -12.52
C THR A 101 -7.28 -8.15 -13.31
N GLY A 102 -7.22 -6.86 -13.02
CA GLY A 102 -8.00 -5.85 -13.74
C GLY A 102 -7.63 -5.76 -15.22
N PHE A 103 -6.34 -5.81 -15.55
CA PHE A 103 -5.89 -5.76 -16.94
C PHE A 103 -6.23 -7.04 -17.72
N SER A 104 -6.32 -8.19 -17.06
CA SER A 104 -6.65 -9.47 -17.68
C SER A 104 -8.16 -9.71 -17.83
N ASN A 105 -9.00 -9.06 -17.03
CA ASN A 105 -10.45 -9.26 -16.99
C ASN A 105 -11.21 -8.33 -17.96
N VAL A 106 -10.59 -7.90 -19.05
CA VAL A 106 -11.25 -7.10 -20.08
C VAL A 106 -12.08 -8.01 -20.98
N GLU A 107 -13.32 -7.63 -21.22
CA GLU A 107 -14.24 -8.37 -22.10
C GLU A 107 -13.64 -8.56 -23.51
N THR A 108 -13.66 -9.79 -24.00
CA THR A 108 -13.10 -10.16 -25.31
C THR A 108 -13.70 -9.33 -26.44
N ILE A 109 -15.02 -9.05 -26.37
CA ILE A 109 -15.74 -8.22 -27.36
C ILE A 109 -15.11 -6.83 -27.51
N LYS A 110 -14.67 -6.22 -26.38
CA LYS A 110 -14.03 -4.90 -26.42
C LYS A 110 -12.64 -4.96 -27.07
N LEU A 111 -11.92 -6.06 -26.89
CA LEU A 111 -10.61 -6.27 -27.51
C LEU A 111 -10.77 -6.53 -29.02
N GLU A 112 -11.74 -7.34 -29.43
CA GLU A 112 -12.08 -7.58 -30.84
C GLU A 112 -12.52 -6.30 -31.55
N LEU A 113 -13.27 -5.43 -30.88
CA LEU A 113 -13.62 -4.12 -31.42
C LEU A 113 -12.37 -3.26 -31.69
N MET A 114 -11.42 -3.24 -30.73
CA MET A 114 -10.17 -2.50 -30.93
C MET A 114 -9.33 -3.06 -32.09
N ASP A 115 -9.31 -4.38 -32.26
CA ASP A 115 -8.64 -5.04 -33.40
C ASP A 115 -9.32 -4.69 -34.72
N SER A 116 -10.66 -4.69 -34.77
CA SER A 116 -11.43 -4.29 -35.96
C SER A 116 -11.16 -2.85 -36.39
N LEU A 117 -10.89 -1.98 -35.40
CA LEU A 117 -10.48 -0.58 -35.63
C LEU A 117 -8.99 -0.43 -35.95
N ARG A 118 -8.23 -1.53 -36.08
CA ARG A 118 -6.76 -1.55 -36.28
C ARG A 118 -6.02 -0.72 -35.23
N ALA A 119 -6.50 -0.71 -33.98
CA ALA A 119 -5.86 0.03 -32.92
C ALA A 119 -4.50 -0.58 -32.56
N THR A 120 -3.50 0.27 -32.32
CA THR A 120 -2.18 -0.18 -31.85
C THR A 120 -2.28 -0.69 -30.40
N ARG A 121 -1.32 -1.53 -29.98
CA ARG A 121 -1.27 -2.05 -28.59
C ARG A 121 -1.36 -0.94 -27.53
N VAL A 122 -0.70 0.20 -27.77
CA VAL A 122 -0.75 1.35 -26.87
C VAL A 122 -2.14 1.98 -26.83
N GLN A 123 -2.82 2.08 -27.97
CA GLN A 123 -4.19 2.59 -28.06
C GLN A 123 -5.15 1.65 -27.37
N THR A 124 -5.05 0.34 -27.61
CA THR A 124 -5.87 -0.68 -26.92
C THR A 124 -5.67 -0.62 -25.41
N PHE A 125 -4.41 -0.51 -24.94
CA PHE A 125 -4.14 -0.39 -23.51
C PHE A 125 -4.75 0.90 -22.91
N ARG A 126 -4.52 2.05 -23.57
CA ARG A 126 -4.93 3.36 -23.03
C ARG A 126 -6.44 3.58 -23.06
N TYR A 127 -7.11 3.14 -24.12
CA TYR A 127 -8.55 3.44 -24.37
C TYR A 127 -9.49 2.30 -23.97
N CYS A 128 -9.01 1.07 -23.88
CA CYS A 128 -9.82 -0.09 -23.54
C CYS A 128 -9.41 -0.72 -22.20
N ILE A 129 -8.16 -1.22 -22.09
CA ILE A 129 -7.71 -2.00 -20.94
C ILE A 129 -7.64 -1.15 -19.67
N LEU A 130 -6.93 -0.04 -19.70
CA LEU A 130 -6.72 0.82 -18.53
C LEU A 130 -8.03 1.38 -17.95
N PRO A 131 -8.99 1.89 -18.75
CA PRO A 131 -10.29 2.30 -18.23
C PRO A 131 -11.09 1.15 -17.61
N ALA A 132 -11.13 -0.02 -18.25
CA ALA A 132 -11.85 -1.19 -17.75
C ALA A 132 -11.26 -1.72 -16.44
N ALA A 133 -9.94 -1.63 -16.25
CA ALA A 133 -9.25 -2.10 -15.08
C ALA A 133 -9.31 -1.14 -13.87
N ARG A 134 -9.75 0.11 -14.06
CA ARG A 134 -9.78 1.12 -12.97
C ARG A 134 -10.39 0.61 -11.66
N PRO A 135 -11.55 -0.08 -11.62
CA PRO A 135 -12.12 -0.56 -10.37
C PRO A 135 -11.18 -1.50 -9.61
N HIS A 136 -10.51 -2.41 -10.32
CA HIS A 136 -9.55 -3.33 -9.74
C HIS A 136 -8.29 -2.62 -9.21
N VAL A 137 -7.78 -1.64 -9.96
CA VAL A 137 -6.64 -0.81 -9.53
C VAL A 137 -6.98 -0.05 -8.25
N PHE A 138 -8.16 0.59 -8.17
CA PHE A 138 -8.60 1.29 -6.97
C PHE A 138 -8.81 0.35 -5.79
N THR A 139 -9.34 -0.85 -6.02
CA THR A 139 -9.43 -1.89 -4.99
C THR A 139 -8.03 -2.27 -4.48
N GLY A 140 -7.09 -2.50 -5.39
CA GLY A 140 -5.68 -2.74 -5.05
C GLY A 140 -5.05 -1.60 -4.25
N MET A 141 -5.30 -0.34 -4.62
CA MET A 141 -4.83 0.84 -3.89
C MET A 141 -5.38 0.90 -2.47
N LYS A 142 -6.68 0.64 -2.27
CA LYS A 142 -7.30 0.62 -0.93
C LYS A 142 -6.65 -0.43 -0.03
N LEU A 143 -6.48 -1.65 -0.53
CA LEU A 143 -5.85 -2.73 0.20
C LEU A 143 -4.37 -2.42 0.48
N SER A 144 -3.63 -1.97 -0.53
CA SER A 144 -2.22 -1.57 -0.39
C SER A 144 -2.03 -0.49 0.68
N GLY A 145 -2.94 0.49 0.78
CA GLY A 145 -2.90 1.53 1.82
C GLY A 145 -3.06 0.98 3.24
N ILE A 146 -3.99 0.04 3.45
CA ILE A 146 -4.17 -0.64 4.74
C ILE A 146 -2.93 -1.45 5.11
N PHE A 147 -2.40 -2.23 4.16
CA PHE A 147 -1.20 -3.03 4.38
C PHE A 147 0.05 -2.17 4.60
N ALA A 148 0.15 -1.01 3.94
CA ALA A 148 1.23 -0.06 4.17
C ALA A 148 1.22 0.48 5.62
N ALA A 149 0.05 0.79 6.18
CA ALA A 149 -0.08 1.23 7.57
C ALA A 149 0.36 0.13 8.55
N ALA A 150 -0.09 -1.12 8.35
CA ALA A 150 0.31 -2.25 9.18
C ALA A 150 1.82 -2.56 9.05
N ALA A 151 2.36 -2.55 7.82
CA ALA A 151 3.77 -2.77 7.56
C ALA A 151 4.66 -1.68 8.18
N CYS A 152 4.21 -0.41 8.14
CA CYS A 152 4.92 0.69 8.77
C CYS A 152 5.04 0.48 10.28
N MET A 153 3.94 0.11 10.95
CA MET A 153 3.93 -0.16 12.38
C MET A 153 4.95 -1.26 12.74
N ILE A 154 4.95 -2.37 12.02
CA ILE A 154 5.88 -3.49 12.24
C ILE A 154 7.35 -3.07 11.96
N SER A 155 7.57 -2.29 10.90
CA SER A 155 8.89 -1.81 10.54
C SER A 155 9.46 -0.84 11.59
N GLU A 156 8.62 0.03 12.14
CA GLU A 156 8.99 0.94 13.23
C GLU A 156 9.23 0.19 14.54
N PHE A 157 8.54 -0.93 14.80
CA PHE A 157 8.81 -1.81 15.95
C PHE A 157 10.24 -2.37 15.91
N THR A 158 10.65 -2.80 14.71
CA THR A 158 11.88 -3.57 14.55
C THR A 158 13.12 -2.68 14.43
N GLY A 159 13.02 -1.55 13.76
CA GLY A 159 14.18 -0.72 13.40
C GLY A 159 13.97 0.78 13.56
N GLY A 160 12.81 1.21 14.03
CA GLY A 160 12.49 2.62 14.21
C GLY A 160 12.96 3.16 15.57
N SER A 161 13.71 4.24 15.57
CA SER A 161 13.99 5.04 16.78
C SER A 161 12.89 6.07 17.05
N ARG A 162 12.00 6.31 16.07
CA ARG A 162 10.91 7.29 16.11
C ARG A 162 9.74 6.78 15.25
N GLY A 163 8.54 7.19 15.58
CA GLY A 163 7.31 6.80 14.93
C GLY A 163 6.34 6.15 15.91
N LEU A 164 5.09 5.94 15.50
CA LEU A 164 4.05 5.35 16.36
C LEU A 164 4.40 3.93 16.78
N GLY A 165 4.96 3.12 15.86
CA GLY A 165 5.36 1.75 16.15
C GLY A 165 6.46 1.68 17.22
N ALA A 166 7.49 2.53 17.13
CA ALA A 166 8.54 2.61 18.13
C ALA A 166 7.99 3.05 19.51
N GLN A 167 7.03 3.98 19.52
CA GLN A 167 6.40 4.45 20.77
C GLN A 167 5.56 3.36 21.45
N ILE A 168 4.90 2.49 20.70
CA ILE A 168 4.18 1.36 21.31
C ILE A 168 5.11 0.50 22.14
N ILE A 169 6.31 0.18 21.63
CA ILE A 169 7.29 -0.59 22.39
C ILE A 169 7.74 0.18 23.64
N ALA A 170 8.09 1.46 23.49
CA ALA A 170 8.52 2.29 24.61
C ALA A 170 7.44 2.35 25.71
N TYR A 171 6.20 2.68 25.37
CA TYR A 171 5.10 2.75 26.35
C TYR A 171 4.78 1.40 26.99
N THR A 172 4.91 0.30 26.23
CA THR A 172 4.72 -1.04 26.79
C THR A 172 5.79 -1.39 27.82
N GLN A 173 7.06 -0.99 27.58
CA GLN A 173 8.16 -1.20 28.52
C GLN A 173 7.97 -0.40 29.83
N PHE A 174 7.37 0.78 29.76
CA PHE A 174 7.05 1.61 30.92
C PHE A 174 5.67 1.31 31.53
N MET A 175 4.97 0.28 31.05
CA MET A 175 3.63 -0.11 31.52
C MET A 175 2.54 0.96 31.27
N GLU A 176 2.78 1.91 30.38
CA GLU A 176 1.85 2.97 29.98
C GLU A 176 0.89 2.48 28.89
N MET A 177 0.04 1.49 29.25
CA MET A 177 -0.83 0.79 28.30
C MET A 177 -1.81 1.72 27.59
N ASP A 178 -2.36 2.74 28.26
CA ASP A 178 -3.28 3.71 27.64
C ASP A 178 -2.62 4.45 26.47
N LYS A 179 -1.34 4.83 26.60
CA LYS A 179 -0.59 5.48 25.51
C LYS A 179 -0.23 4.50 24.40
N ALA A 180 0.11 3.25 24.73
CA ALA A 180 0.39 2.23 23.72
C ALA A 180 -0.85 1.96 22.85
N PHE A 181 -2.03 1.81 23.46
CA PHE A 181 -3.30 1.67 22.72
C PHE A 181 -3.63 2.93 21.90
N ALA A 182 -3.36 4.13 22.43
CA ALA A 182 -3.54 5.38 21.69
C ALA A 182 -2.75 5.38 20.37
N CYS A 183 -1.49 4.93 20.39
CA CYS A 183 -0.68 4.81 19.18
C CYS A 183 -1.30 3.84 18.15
N ILE A 184 -1.86 2.71 18.59
CA ILE A 184 -2.54 1.75 17.70
C ILE A 184 -3.75 2.41 17.03
N PHE A 185 -4.55 3.17 17.78
CA PHE A 185 -5.68 3.91 17.20
C PHE A 185 -5.22 4.95 16.18
N PHE A 186 -4.13 5.69 16.42
CA PHE A 186 -3.60 6.63 15.43
C PHE A 186 -3.18 5.94 14.12
N VAL A 187 -2.52 4.79 14.18
CA VAL A 187 -2.17 4.02 12.98
C VAL A 187 -3.42 3.54 12.25
N ALA A 188 -4.42 3.05 12.99
CA ALA A 188 -5.71 2.64 12.40
C ALA A 188 -6.42 3.82 11.72
N PHE A 189 -6.41 5.01 12.31
CA PHE A 189 -6.97 6.23 11.69
C PHE A 189 -6.20 6.62 10.42
N ILE A 190 -4.87 6.51 10.39
CA ILE A 190 -4.07 6.79 9.19
C ILE A 190 -4.46 5.82 8.06
N GLY A 191 -4.55 4.51 8.36
CA GLY A 191 -4.95 3.50 7.39
C GLY A 191 -6.38 3.73 6.86
N LEU A 192 -7.33 4.04 7.76
CA LEU A 192 -8.70 4.37 7.40
C LEU A 192 -8.79 5.64 6.56
N PHE A 193 -8.03 6.68 6.91
CA PHE A 193 -7.97 7.92 6.14
C PHE A 193 -7.47 7.69 4.72
N LEU A 194 -6.42 6.88 4.53
CA LEU A 194 -5.94 6.50 3.19
C LEU A 194 -7.01 5.73 2.41
N TYR A 195 -7.64 4.75 3.04
CA TYR A 195 -8.73 3.99 2.42
C TYR A 195 -9.86 4.89 1.95
N LEU A 196 -10.34 5.80 2.80
CA LEU A 196 -11.42 6.73 2.48
C LEU A 196 -11.00 7.72 1.39
N SER A 197 -9.75 8.21 1.42
CA SER A 197 -9.20 9.13 0.41
C SER A 197 -9.18 8.44 -0.97
N VAL A 198 -8.70 7.21 -1.05
CA VAL A 198 -8.69 6.42 -2.30
C VAL A 198 -10.11 6.11 -2.75
N SER A 199 -11.02 5.78 -1.82
CA SER A 199 -12.43 5.53 -2.14
C SER A 199 -13.14 6.78 -2.68
N TYR A 200 -12.85 7.94 -2.13
CA TYR A 200 -13.37 9.22 -2.64
C TYR A 200 -12.85 9.49 -4.06
N LEU A 201 -11.56 9.28 -4.32
CA LEU A 201 -10.97 9.41 -5.66
C LEU A 201 -11.60 8.41 -6.66
N GLU A 202 -11.82 7.17 -6.24
CA GLU A 202 -12.50 6.16 -7.07
C GLU A 202 -13.87 6.65 -7.50
N ASN A 203 -14.71 7.09 -6.56
CA ASN A 203 -16.07 7.55 -6.85
C ASN A 203 -16.09 8.79 -7.77
N LYS A 204 -15.07 9.64 -7.69
CA LYS A 204 -14.94 10.82 -8.56
C LYS A 204 -14.50 10.45 -9.98
N ILE A 205 -13.63 9.43 -10.13
CA ILE A 205 -13.04 9.02 -11.40
C ILE A 205 -13.94 8.02 -12.12
N ILE A 206 -14.58 7.10 -11.37
CA ILE A 206 -15.43 6.04 -11.93
C ILE A 206 -16.91 6.45 -11.80
N LYS A 207 -17.35 7.35 -12.68
CA LYS A 207 -18.74 7.85 -12.68
C LYS A 207 -19.78 6.85 -13.21
N TRP A 208 -19.36 5.76 -13.86
CA TRP A 208 -20.24 4.75 -14.45
C TRP A 208 -20.49 3.52 -13.56
N LYS A 209 -20.04 3.55 -12.31
CA LYS A 209 -20.35 2.52 -11.33
C LYS A 209 -21.77 2.82 -10.82
N ILE A 210 -22.76 2.15 -11.40
CA ILE A 210 -24.14 2.08 -10.92
C ILE A 210 -24.24 0.97 -9.89
#